data_0d0d85f72bbaa1731a12280ce51fa233
#
_entry.id   0d0d85f72bbaa1731a12280ce51fa233
#
_cell.length_a   1.000
_cell.length_b   1.000
_cell.length_c   1.000
_cell.angle_alpha   90.00
_cell.angle_beta   90.00
_cell.angle_gamma   90.00
#
_symmetry.space_group_name_H-M   'P 1'
#
loop_
_entity.id
_entity.type
_entity.pdbx_description
1 polymer ?
#
loop_
_entity_poly.entity_id
_entity_poly.type
_entity_poly.pdbx_seq_one_letter_code
_entity_poly.pdbx_strand_id
1 'polypeptide(L)'
;GRNFVRRFIIQGTPVVAKRFKRVNFFQQIAYTFFRSTKAERAFRYAGIFRKRGIETPHEIAFLETYEHGLFTTGYFICTACPDPPAFPFLVPKEDYDKTLATDLVSLIVSMHQKGIVHGDLNFGNFLFRKSEKEAHYQFQVIDINRSLFFDTCPPKEVCLKNLSTITHRRDLFEFMVREYARQREWDEEETLAHTTGYLQKLEQKHARKEKIKRLFKR
;
A
#
# COMPACT_ATOMS: atom_id res chain seq x y z
N GLY A 1 11.36 -14.41 -9.46
CA GLY A 1 10.23 -13.86 -10.21
C GLY A 1 9.49 -12.80 -9.42
N ARG A 2 8.79 -11.91 -10.08
CA ARG A 2 7.87 -10.94 -9.47
C ARG A 2 6.50 -11.58 -9.22
N ASN A 3 5.63 -10.92 -8.48
CA ASN A 3 4.22 -11.29 -8.44
C ASN A 3 3.64 -11.20 -9.85
N PHE A 4 2.65 -12.05 -10.14
CA PHE A 4 2.02 -12.09 -11.44
C PHE A 4 0.54 -11.73 -11.29
N VAL A 5 0.03 -10.81 -12.12
CA VAL A 5 -1.35 -10.32 -12.07
C VAL A 5 -1.99 -10.56 -13.43
N ARG A 6 -3.16 -11.18 -13.43
CA ARG A 6 -3.98 -11.36 -14.65
C ARG A 6 -5.40 -10.90 -14.41
N ARG A 7 -6.01 -10.34 -15.44
CA ARG A 7 -7.44 -10.02 -15.50
C ARG A 7 -8.18 -11.11 -16.26
N PHE A 8 -9.38 -11.42 -15.79
CA PHE A 8 -10.30 -12.38 -16.38
C PHE A 8 -11.72 -11.81 -16.35
N ILE A 9 -12.62 -12.44 -17.12
CA ILE A 9 -14.05 -12.23 -16.99
C ILE A 9 -14.65 -13.56 -16.53
N ILE A 10 -15.33 -13.57 -15.41
CA ILE A 10 -16.02 -14.74 -14.87
C ILE A 10 -17.50 -14.40 -14.76
N GLN A 11 -18.36 -15.09 -15.52
CA GLN A 11 -19.80 -14.83 -15.59
C GLN A 11 -20.13 -13.34 -15.80
N GLY A 12 -19.44 -12.69 -16.73
CA GLY A 12 -19.60 -11.26 -17.02
C GLY A 12 -18.95 -10.29 -16.03
N THR A 13 -18.41 -10.77 -14.91
CA THR A 13 -17.76 -9.94 -13.91
C THR A 13 -16.24 -9.88 -14.14
N PRO A 14 -15.67 -8.68 -14.30
CA PRO A 14 -14.22 -8.51 -14.39
C PRO A 14 -13.56 -8.83 -13.02
N VAL A 15 -12.57 -9.72 -13.03
CA VAL A 15 -11.82 -10.14 -11.85
C VAL A 15 -10.32 -10.05 -12.08
N VAL A 16 -9.57 -9.90 -11.01
CA VAL A 16 -8.11 -9.93 -10.98
C VAL A 16 -7.65 -11.10 -10.13
N ALA A 17 -6.77 -11.92 -10.68
CA ALA A 17 -6.04 -12.95 -9.94
C ALA A 17 -4.57 -12.52 -9.80
N LYS A 18 -4.12 -12.39 -8.55
CA LYS A 18 -2.73 -12.08 -8.17
C LYS A 18 -2.06 -13.33 -7.64
N ARG A 19 -1.10 -13.89 -8.40
CA ARG A 19 -0.22 -14.95 -7.93
C ARG A 19 0.97 -14.32 -7.20
N PHE A 20 1.15 -14.68 -5.94
CA PHE A 20 2.35 -14.29 -5.20
C PHE A 20 3.56 -15.12 -5.63
N LYS A 21 4.75 -14.52 -5.52
CA LYS A 21 6.01 -15.21 -5.80
C LYS A 21 6.11 -16.48 -4.95
N ARG A 22 6.53 -17.59 -5.57
CA ARG A 22 6.89 -18.81 -4.84
C ARG A 22 7.94 -18.49 -3.78
N VAL A 23 7.72 -18.99 -2.59
CA VAL A 23 8.55 -18.70 -1.42
C VAL A 23 9.73 -19.66 -1.31
N ASN A 24 10.79 -19.25 -0.61
CA ASN A 24 11.94 -20.12 -0.31
C ASN A 24 11.59 -21.10 0.82
N PHE A 25 12.46 -22.10 1.03
CA PHE A 25 12.22 -23.17 2.00
C PHE A 25 11.91 -22.67 3.42
N PHE A 26 12.66 -21.70 3.96
CA PHE A 26 12.38 -21.15 5.29
C PHE A 26 11.02 -20.46 5.36
N GLN A 27 10.64 -19.76 4.30
CA GLN A 27 9.33 -19.13 4.21
C GLN A 27 8.20 -20.17 4.03
N GLN A 28 8.46 -21.32 3.38
CA GLN A 28 7.51 -22.42 3.28
C GLN A 28 7.14 -22.92 4.68
N ILE A 29 8.12 -23.21 5.51
CA ILE A 29 7.92 -23.64 6.92
C ILE A 29 7.15 -22.54 7.69
N ALA A 30 7.59 -21.28 7.58
CA ALA A 30 6.96 -20.18 8.30
C ALA A 30 5.48 -19.99 7.91
N TYR A 31 5.14 -20.11 6.63
CA TYR A 31 3.75 -19.97 6.16
C TYR A 31 2.90 -21.23 6.37
N THR A 32 3.52 -22.40 6.46
CA THR A 32 2.79 -23.63 6.75
C THR A 32 2.35 -23.69 8.21
N PHE A 33 3.23 -23.30 9.15
CA PHE A 33 3.01 -23.59 10.57
C PHE A 33 2.82 -22.36 11.47
N PHE A 34 3.31 -21.18 11.07
CA PHE A 34 3.43 -20.05 12.01
C PHE A 34 2.78 -18.75 11.55
N ARG A 35 2.51 -18.55 10.27
CA ARG A 35 2.07 -17.26 9.75
C ARG A 35 1.05 -17.43 8.63
N SER A 36 0.02 -16.60 8.65
CA SER A 36 -0.87 -16.43 7.51
C SER A 36 -0.11 -16.05 6.24
N THR A 37 -0.49 -16.64 5.12
CA THR A 37 0.11 -16.35 3.82
C THR A 37 -0.23 -14.94 3.34
N LYS A 38 0.46 -14.47 2.30
CA LYS A 38 0.11 -13.18 1.69
C LYS A 38 -1.26 -13.20 1.03
N ALA A 39 -1.68 -14.34 0.49
CA ALA A 39 -2.97 -14.52 -0.16
C ALA A 39 -4.10 -14.47 0.87
N GLU A 40 -3.99 -15.23 1.94
CA GLU A 40 -4.93 -15.22 3.06
C GLU A 40 -5.04 -13.80 3.66
N ARG A 41 -3.90 -13.15 3.93
CA ARG A 41 -3.92 -11.78 4.46
C ARG A 41 -4.61 -10.80 3.51
N ALA A 42 -4.33 -10.86 2.20
CA ALA A 42 -4.99 -9.98 1.22
C ALA A 42 -6.52 -10.17 1.28
N PHE A 43 -6.99 -11.40 1.37
CA PHE A 43 -8.40 -11.73 1.49
C PHE A 43 -9.01 -11.20 2.79
N ARG A 44 -8.45 -11.56 3.94
CA ARG A 44 -8.96 -11.14 5.26
C ARG A 44 -8.91 -9.62 5.45
N TYR A 45 -7.85 -8.98 4.98
CA TYR A 45 -7.65 -7.54 5.16
C TYR A 45 -8.60 -6.72 4.30
N ALA A 46 -9.00 -7.21 3.12
CA ALA A 46 -10.01 -6.53 2.30
C ALA A 46 -11.33 -6.34 3.07
N GLY A 47 -11.80 -7.38 3.77
CA GLY A 47 -12.97 -7.27 4.65
C GLY A 47 -12.77 -6.26 5.80
N ILE A 48 -11.56 -6.20 6.40
CA ILE A 48 -11.26 -5.24 7.47
C ILE A 48 -11.26 -3.80 6.93
N PHE A 49 -10.64 -3.56 5.78
CA PHE A 49 -10.63 -2.24 5.13
C PHE A 49 -12.05 -1.74 4.91
N ARG A 50 -12.92 -2.54 4.29
CA ARG A 50 -14.31 -2.13 4.04
C ARG A 50 -15.12 -1.95 5.32
N LYS A 51 -14.96 -2.82 6.33
CA LYS A 51 -15.62 -2.65 7.64
C LYS A 51 -15.23 -1.33 8.31
N ARG A 52 -14.01 -0.84 8.06
CA ARG A 52 -13.52 0.44 8.53
C ARG A 52 -13.83 1.60 7.56
N GLY A 53 -14.63 1.37 6.51
CA GLY A 53 -15.04 2.37 5.53
C GLY A 53 -13.88 2.90 4.68
N ILE A 54 -12.94 2.02 4.31
CA ILE A 54 -11.89 2.29 3.32
C ILE A 54 -12.11 1.35 2.13
N GLU A 55 -12.32 1.95 0.96
CA GLU A 55 -12.62 1.20 -0.26
C GLU A 55 -11.41 0.41 -0.77
N THR A 56 -11.65 -0.84 -1.14
CA THR A 56 -10.69 -1.77 -1.75
C THR A 56 -11.46 -2.72 -2.66
N PRO A 57 -10.88 -3.30 -3.72
CA PRO A 57 -11.56 -4.32 -4.52
C PRO A 57 -12.12 -5.45 -3.65
N HIS A 58 -13.34 -5.89 -3.98
CA HIS A 58 -13.99 -6.97 -3.22
C HIS A 58 -13.23 -8.28 -3.37
N GLU A 59 -12.87 -8.89 -2.27
CA GLU A 59 -12.27 -10.22 -2.23
C GLU A 59 -13.28 -11.28 -2.67
N ILE A 60 -12.84 -12.19 -3.54
CA ILE A 60 -13.64 -13.32 -4.02
C ILE A 60 -13.12 -14.61 -3.39
N ALA A 61 -11.82 -14.86 -3.48
CA ALA A 61 -11.20 -16.07 -2.95
C ALA A 61 -9.70 -15.88 -2.71
N PHE A 62 -9.13 -16.75 -1.91
CA PHE A 62 -7.70 -17.03 -1.94
C PHE A 62 -7.49 -18.53 -2.09
N LEU A 63 -6.39 -18.90 -2.74
CA LEU A 63 -5.99 -20.29 -2.98
C LEU A 63 -4.53 -20.45 -2.58
N GLU A 64 -4.20 -21.62 -2.08
CA GLU A 64 -2.86 -21.98 -1.63
C GLU A 64 -2.45 -23.32 -2.21
N THR A 65 -1.21 -23.39 -2.67
CA THR A 65 -0.64 -24.64 -3.17
C THR A 65 0.43 -25.16 -2.22
N TYR A 66 0.45 -26.47 -2.06
CA TYR A 66 1.38 -27.18 -1.19
C TYR A 66 2.12 -28.24 -1.98
N GLU A 67 3.40 -28.44 -1.67
CA GLU A 67 4.23 -29.52 -2.20
C GLU A 67 4.89 -30.22 -1.02
N HIS A 68 4.83 -31.53 -0.94
CA HIS A 68 5.32 -32.32 0.19
C HIS A 68 4.86 -31.80 1.57
N GLY A 69 3.60 -31.34 1.65
CA GLY A 69 3.03 -30.79 2.88
C GLY A 69 3.43 -29.37 3.23
N LEU A 70 4.31 -28.71 2.44
CA LEU A 70 4.77 -27.34 2.66
C LEU A 70 4.13 -26.36 1.68
N PHE A 71 3.73 -25.19 2.17
CA PHE A 71 3.19 -24.10 1.36
C PHE A 71 4.22 -23.62 0.31
N THR A 72 3.76 -23.43 -0.92
CA THR A 72 4.63 -22.97 -2.01
C THR A 72 4.19 -21.67 -2.65
N THR A 73 2.92 -21.52 -2.96
CA THR A 73 2.40 -20.37 -3.69
C THR A 73 0.96 -20.04 -3.24
N GLY A 74 0.66 -18.76 -3.11
CA GLY A 74 -0.69 -18.28 -2.84
C GLY A 74 -1.24 -17.45 -3.99
N TYR A 75 -2.55 -17.49 -4.17
CA TYR A 75 -3.30 -16.70 -5.15
C TYR A 75 -4.38 -15.91 -4.41
N PHE A 76 -4.54 -14.67 -4.77
CA PHE A 76 -5.63 -13.81 -4.29
C PHE A 76 -6.48 -13.38 -5.47
N ILE A 77 -7.79 -13.54 -5.37
CA ILE A 77 -8.77 -13.22 -6.41
C ILE A 77 -9.72 -12.16 -5.86
N CYS A 78 -9.88 -11.07 -6.58
CA CYS A 78 -10.78 -9.97 -6.24
C CYS A 78 -11.45 -9.39 -7.49
N THR A 79 -12.46 -8.54 -7.29
CA THR A 79 -13.06 -7.77 -8.40
C THR A 79 -12.00 -6.88 -9.05
N ALA A 80 -12.11 -6.66 -10.36
CA ALA A 80 -11.23 -5.72 -11.05
C ALA A 80 -11.72 -4.29 -10.83
N CYS A 81 -10.80 -3.40 -10.46
CA CYS A 81 -11.02 -1.96 -10.53
C CYS A 81 -10.50 -1.45 -11.88
N PRO A 82 -11.30 -0.72 -12.66
CA PRO A 82 -10.88 -0.14 -13.94
C PRO A 82 -10.04 1.12 -13.77
N ASP A 83 -10.06 1.73 -12.57
CA ASP A 83 -9.49 3.04 -12.30
C ASP A 83 -7.95 3.03 -12.41
N PRO A 84 -7.32 4.12 -12.87
CA PRO A 84 -5.87 4.23 -12.97
C PRO A 84 -5.22 4.41 -11.59
N PRO A 85 -3.93 4.01 -11.43
CA PRO A 85 -3.17 4.34 -10.23
C PRO A 85 -2.75 5.81 -10.21
N ALA A 86 -2.60 6.39 -9.02
CA ALA A 86 -2.22 7.79 -8.85
C ALA A 86 -0.77 8.11 -9.27
N PHE A 87 0.11 7.11 -9.34
CA PHE A 87 1.53 7.28 -9.64
C PHE A 87 1.81 8.11 -10.91
N PRO A 88 1.23 7.80 -12.11
CA PRO A 88 1.54 8.55 -13.34
C PRO A 88 1.07 10.00 -13.32
N PHE A 89 0.18 10.36 -12.43
CA PHE A 89 -0.43 11.69 -12.35
C PHE A 89 0.27 12.59 -11.32
N LEU A 90 1.01 12.00 -10.38
CA LEU A 90 1.67 12.72 -9.30
C LEU A 90 3.19 12.75 -9.45
N VAL A 91 3.83 11.60 -9.69
CA VAL A 91 5.29 11.50 -9.56
C VAL A 91 6.05 12.06 -10.77
N PRO A 92 5.73 11.70 -12.03
CA PRO A 92 6.49 12.17 -13.20
C PRO A 92 6.08 13.57 -13.72
N LYS A 93 5.04 14.19 -13.14
CA LYS A 93 4.51 15.49 -13.57
C LYS A 93 5.16 16.60 -12.79
N GLU A 94 5.77 17.60 -13.46
CA GLU A 94 6.28 18.81 -12.80
C GLU A 94 5.13 19.57 -12.15
N ASP A 95 4.07 19.80 -12.92
CA ASP A 95 2.81 20.38 -12.44
C ASP A 95 1.81 19.23 -12.17
N TYR A 96 1.91 18.66 -10.98
CA TYR A 96 1.03 17.58 -10.56
C TYR A 96 -0.31 18.11 -10.03
N ASP A 97 -1.35 17.31 -10.13
CA ASP A 97 -2.68 17.62 -9.63
C ASP A 97 -2.69 17.73 -8.09
N LYS A 98 -2.72 18.97 -7.59
CA LYS A 98 -2.73 19.27 -6.15
C LYS A 98 -4.01 18.78 -5.47
N THR A 99 -5.15 18.82 -6.17
CA THR A 99 -6.42 18.29 -5.63
C THR A 99 -6.31 16.79 -5.42
N LEU A 100 -5.79 16.06 -6.41
CA LEU A 100 -5.54 14.61 -6.27
C LEU A 100 -4.58 14.31 -5.11
N ALA A 101 -3.52 15.09 -4.95
CA ALA A 101 -2.57 14.92 -3.86
C ALA A 101 -3.22 15.19 -2.49
N THR A 102 -4.01 16.27 -2.36
CA THR A 102 -4.74 16.62 -1.13
C THR A 102 -5.78 15.53 -0.76
N ASP A 103 -6.58 15.09 -1.71
CA ASP A 103 -7.59 14.05 -1.48
C ASP A 103 -6.96 12.72 -1.08
N LEU A 104 -5.79 12.39 -1.66
CA LEU A 104 -5.03 11.22 -1.25
C LEU A 104 -4.48 11.36 0.18
N VAL A 105 -4.04 12.55 0.58
CA VAL A 105 -3.67 12.82 1.97
C VAL A 105 -4.86 12.63 2.89
N SER A 106 -6.05 13.11 2.51
CA SER A 106 -7.28 12.93 3.30
C SER A 106 -7.63 11.46 3.47
N LEU A 107 -7.45 10.64 2.43
CA LEU A 107 -7.58 9.19 2.56
C LEU A 107 -6.58 8.59 3.57
N ILE A 108 -5.30 9.00 3.51
CA ILE A 108 -4.26 8.50 4.43
C ILE A 108 -4.57 8.92 5.87
N VAL A 109 -5.01 10.15 6.09
CA VAL A 109 -5.49 10.63 7.39
C VAL A 109 -6.62 9.75 7.90
N SER A 110 -7.65 9.52 7.06
CA SER A 110 -8.79 8.65 7.39
C SER A 110 -8.35 7.22 7.71
N MET A 111 -7.43 6.65 6.95
CA MET A 111 -6.88 5.31 7.23
C MET A 111 -6.22 5.27 8.62
N HIS A 112 -5.35 6.22 8.95
CA HIS A 112 -4.68 6.28 10.24
C HIS A 112 -5.68 6.50 11.38
N GLN A 113 -6.64 7.43 11.24
CA GLN A 113 -7.69 7.66 12.25
C GLN A 113 -8.52 6.39 12.51
N LYS A 114 -8.74 5.57 11.48
CA LYS A 114 -9.43 4.28 11.55
C LYS A 114 -8.51 3.11 11.95
N GLY A 115 -7.32 3.39 12.41
CA GLY A 115 -6.38 2.38 12.88
C GLY A 115 -5.77 1.53 11.78
N ILE A 116 -5.68 2.02 10.54
CA ILE A 116 -5.09 1.29 9.40
C ILE A 116 -3.78 1.94 9.00
N VAL A 117 -2.70 1.16 9.00
CA VAL A 117 -1.39 1.54 8.46
C VAL A 117 -1.11 0.69 7.23
N HIS A 118 -1.05 1.31 6.05
CA HIS A 118 -0.74 0.59 4.81
C HIS A 118 0.76 0.28 4.73
N GLY A 119 1.12 -0.97 4.79
CA GLY A 119 2.54 -1.39 4.88
C GLY A 119 3.36 -1.24 3.60
N ASP A 120 2.81 -0.58 2.57
CA ASP A 120 3.48 -0.27 1.29
C ASP A 120 2.84 1.00 0.68
N LEU A 121 3.00 2.12 1.38
CA LEU A 121 2.35 3.39 1.06
C LEU A 121 3.05 4.05 -0.13
N ASN A 122 2.66 3.68 -1.35
CA ASN A 122 3.14 4.28 -2.59
C ASN A 122 1.97 4.54 -3.55
N PHE A 123 2.12 5.52 -4.44
CA PHE A 123 1.04 5.97 -5.33
C PHE A 123 0.51 4.91 -6.31
N GLY A 124 1.26 3.85 -6.57
CA GLY A 124 0.81 2.73 -7.40
C GLY A 124 -0.26 1.88 -6.72
N ASN A 125 -0.42 2.00 -5.40
CA ASN A 125 -1.37 1.24 -4.60
C ASN A 125 -2.69 1.99 -4.35
N PHE A 126 -2.86 3.19 -4.92
CA PHE A 126 -4.08 4.00 -4.85
C PHE A 126 -4.66 4.17 -6.24
N LEU A 127 -5.73 3.44 -6.53
CA LEU A 127 -6.51 3.61 -7.76
C LEU A 127 -7.52 4.72 -7.52
N PHE A 128 -7.74 5.60 -8.50
CA PHE A 128 -8.59 6.76 -8.30
C PHE A 128 -9.51 7.05 -9.49
N ARG A 129 -10.63 7.66 -9.20
CA ARG A 129 -11.54 8.23 -10.19
C ARG A 129 -12.03 9.60 -9.70
N LYS A 130 -12.33 10.49 -10.63
CA LYS A 130 -12.97 11.77 -10.30
C LYS A 130 -14.42 11.52 -9.92
N SER A 131 -14.87 12.13 -8.83
CA SER A 131 -16.30 12.11 -8.48
C SER A 131 -17.12 12.84 -9.53
N GLU A 132 -18.28 12.29 -9.90
CA GLU A 132 -19.20 12.94 -10.86
C GLU A 132 -19.91 14.15 -10.24
N LYS A 133 -20.03 14.18 -8.92
CA LYS A 133 -20.81 15.18 -8.18
C LYS A 133 -19.97 16.27 -7.51
N GLU A 134 -18.72 15.99 -7.27
CA GLU A 134 -17.81 16.82 -6.49
C GLU A 134 -16.48 17.02 -7.23
N ALA A 135 -15.81 18.14 -7.00
CA ALA A 135 -14.48 18.40 -7.57
C ALA A 135 -13.36 17.58 -6.89
N HIS A 136 -13.71 16.46 -6.29
CA HIS A 136 -12.85 15.58 -5.50
C HIS A 136 -12.64 14.21 -6.14
N TYR A 137 -11.61 13.52 -5.69
CA TYR A 137 -11.25 12.18 -6.15
C TYR A 137 -11.67 11.11 -5.12
N GLN A 138 -12.14 9.99 -5.62
CA GLN A 138 -12.45 8.78 -4.86
C GLN A 138 -11.36 7.74 -5.11
N PHE A 139 -11.05 6.93 -4.10
CA PHE A 139 -9.94 5.98 -4.17
C PHE A 139 -10.36 4.57 -3.83
N GLN A 140 -9.67 3.60 -4.44
CA GLN A 140 -9.60 2.21 -3.98
C GLN A 140 -8.16 1.86 -3.63
N VAL A 141 -7.94 1.27 -2.46
CA VAL A 141 -6.62 0.89 -1.97
C VAL A 141 -6.33 -0.56 -2.34
N ILE A 142 -5.17 -0.84 -2.95
CA ILE A 142 -4.75 -2.19 -3.34
C ILE A 142 -3.42 -2.58 -2.67
N ASP A 143 -3.03 -3.85 -2.80
CA ASP A 143 -1.80 -4.45 -2.20
C ASP A 143 -1.72 -4.36 -0.68
N ILE A 144 -2.84 -4.53 -0.03
CA ILE A 144 -3.09 -4.34 1.41
C ILE A 144 -2.52 -5.45 2.31
N ASN A 145 -1.92 -6.51 1.77
CA ASN A 145 -1.48 -7.71 2.52
C ASN A 145 -0.34 -7.46 3.54
N ARG A 146 0.21 -6.25 3.59
CA ARG A 146 1.23 -5.81 4.55
C ARG A 146 0.70 -4.84 5.59
N SER A 147 -0.59 -4.50 5.52
CA SER A 147 -1.18 -3.54 6.43
C SER A 147 -1.12 -4.00 7.89
N LEU A 148 -1.06 -3.03 8.79
CA LEU A 148 -1.19 -3.23 10.23
C LEU A 148 -2.50 -2.60 10.69
N PHE A 149 -3.09 -3.20 11.71
CA PHE A 149 -4.36 -2.75 12.28
C PHE A 149 -4.21 -2.46 13.74
N PHE A 150 -4.79 -1.37 14.18
CA PHE A 150 -4.84 -0.90 15.55
C PHE A 150 -6.30 -0.69 15.93
N ASP A 151 -6.63 -0.82 17.20
CA ASP A 151 -8.01 -0.61 17.68
C ASP A 151 -8.41 0.88 17.64
N THR A 152 -7.41 1.76 17.79
CA THR A 152 -7.55 3.21 17.69
C THR A 152 -6.55 3.78 16.71
N CYS A 153 -6.51 5.11 16.56
CA CYS A 153 -5.48 5.77 15.77
C CYS A 153 -4.07 5.36 16.24
N PRO A 154 -3.18 4.96 15.33
CA PRO A 154 -1.81 4.59 15.69
C PRO A 154 -1.04 5.75 16.31
N PRO A 155 0.01 5.48 17.13
CA PRO A 155 0.90 6.51 17.63
C PRO A 155 1.47 7.42 16.53
N LYS A 156 1.68 8.72 16.84
CA LYS A 156 2.23 9.72 15.90
C LYS A 156 3.44 9.20 15.13
N GLU A 157 4.40 8.59 15.82
CA GLU A 157 5.59 8.01 15.19
C GLU A 157 5.30 6.94 14.13
N VAL A 158 4.30 6.08 14.36
CA VAL A 158 3.91 5.01 13.43
C VAL A 158 3.31 5.64 12.17
N CYS A 159 2.46 6.65 12.33
CA CYS A 159 1.87 7.41 11.23
C CYS A 159 2.96 8.09 10.39
N LEU A 160 3.91 8.80 11.03
CA LEU A 160 4.99 9.50 10.34
C LEU A 160 5.97 8.55 9.63
N LYS A 161 6.31 7.42 10.25
CA LYS A 161 7.10 6.36 9.59
C LYS A 161 6.38 5.78 8.38
N ASN A 162 5.07 5.61 8.43
CA ASN A 162 4.28 5.17 7.28
C ASN A 162 4.29 6.24 6.19
N LEU A 163 3.97 7.48 6.54
CA LEU A 163 3.93 8.61 5.61
C LEU A 163 5.28 8.83 4.89
N SER A 164 6.42 8.60 5.57
CA SER A 164 7.74 8.73 4.98
C SER A 164 8.04 7.80 3.80
N THR A 165 7.18 6.79 3.56
CA THR A 165 7.36 5.84 2.46
C THR A 165 6.61 6.20 1.19
N ILE A 166 5.86 7.32 1.18
CA ILE A 166 4.91 7.64 0.11
C ILE A 166 5.60 8.00 -1.21
N THR A 167 6.67 8.79 -1.16
CA THR A 167 7.43 9.21 -2.34
C THR A 167 8.84 9.67 -1.99
N HIS A 168 9.76 9.58 -2.96
CA HIS A 168 11.11 10.18 -2.89
C HIS A 168 11.20 11.53 -3.61
N ARG A 169 10.15 11.98 -4.29
CA ARG A 169 10.06 13.28 -4.94
C ARG A 169 9.86 14.35 -3.88
N ARG A 170 10.86 15.25 -3.69
CA ARG A 170 10.96 16.12 -2.52
C ARG A 170 9.85 17.16 -2.41
N ASP A 171 9.53 17.86 -3.49
CA ASP A 171 8.47 18.89 -3.53
C ASP A 171 7.08 18.29 -3.22
N LEU A 172 6.77 17.15 -3.83
CA LEU A 172 5.52 16.43 -3.59
C LEU A 172 5.48 15.86 -2.16
N PHE A 173 6.60 15.33 -1.68
CA PHE A 173 6.72 14.81 -0.31
C PHE A 173 6.45 15.92 0.72
N GLU A 174 7.10 17.07 0.59
CA GLU A 174 6.92 18.21 1.48
C GLU A 174 5.46 18.69 1.47
N PHE A 175 4.87 18.87 0.27
CA PHE A 175 3.47 19.24 0.13
C PHE A 175 2.54 18.27 0.89
N MET A 176 2.69 16.96 0.67
CA MET A 176 1.83 15.96 1.27
C MET A 176 2.02 15.84 2.79
N VAL A 177 3.24 16.01 3.29
CA VAL A 177 3.51 15.96 4.74
C VAL A 177 2.92 17.19 5.43
N ARG A 178 3.06 18.38 4.85
CA ARG A 178 2.43 19.60 5.39
C ARG A 178 0.91 19.50 5.38
N GLU A 179 0.33 19.03 4.27
CA GLU A 179 -1.10 18.82 4.16
C GLU A 179 -1.61 17.78 5.18
N TYR A 180 -0.86 16.69 5.38
CA TYR A 180 -1.17 15.70 6.41
C TYR A 180 -1.13 16.31 7.83
N ALA A 181 -0.11 17.11 8.14
CA ALA A 181 0.01 17.80 9.42
C ALA A 181 -1.18 18.75 9.65
N ARG A 182 -1.55 19.53 8.64
CA ARG A 182 -2.68 20.46 8.67
C ARG A 182 -4.00 19.74 8.94
N GLN A 183 -4.29 18.64 8.25
CA GLN A 183 -5.50 17.84 8.46
C GLN A 183 -5.51 17.09 9.80
N ARG A 184 -4.34 16.91 10.43
CA ARG A 184 -4.20 16.29 11.76
C ARG A 184 -4.08 17.32 12.89
N GLU A 185 -4.13 18.62 12.57
CA GLU A 185 -3.93 19.71 13.54
C GLU A 185 -2.58 19.59 14.27
N TRP A 186 -1.54 19.14 13.55
CA TRP A 186 -0.16 19.04 14.04
C TRP A 186 0.69 20.19 13.52
N ASP A 187 1.76 20.54 14.25
CA ASP A 187 2.74 21.51 13.75
C ASP A 187 3.36 21.02 12.44
N GLU A 188 3.30 21.86 11.40
CA GLU A 188 3.76 21.50 10.04
C GLU A 188 5.27 21.34 10.00
N GLU A 189 6.06 22.23 10.65
CA GLU A 189 7.52 22.21 10.60
C GLU A 189 8.07 21.03 11.40
N GLU A 190 7.57 20.80 12.60
CA GLU A 190 7.93 19.62 13.41
C GLU A 190 7.62 18.33 12.68
N THR A 191 6.41 18.23 12.08
CA THR A 191 5.96 17.04 11.37
C THR A 191 6.82 16.78 10.14
N LEU A 192 7.14 17.82 9.36
CA LEU A 192 8.01 17.72 8.20
C LEU A 192 9.42 17.29 8.58
N ALA A 193 10.00 17.89 9.63
CA ALA A 193 11.35 17.57 10.10
C ALA A 193 11.44 16.08 10.51
N HIS A 194 10.50 15.61 11.32
CA HIS A 194 10.46 14.22 11.78
C HIS A 194 10.27 13.23 10.61
N THR A 195 9.30 13.50 9.72
CA THR A 195 9.00 12.62 8.58
C THR A 195 10.17 12.57 7.60
N THR A 196 10.83 13.70 7.36
CA THR A 196 12.06 13.77 6.54
C THR A 196 13.19 12.94 7.14
N GLY A 197 13.36 12.98 8.46
CA GLY A 197 14.33 12.13 9.17
C GLY A 197 14.06 10.62 8.96
N TYR A 198 12.81 10.18 8.94
CA TYR A 198 12.46 8.80 8.61
C TYR A 198 12.74 8.46 7.14
N LEU A 199 12.41 9.35 6.20
CA LEU A 199 12.70 9.16 4.78
C LEU A 199 14.21 9.01 4.54
N GLN A 200 15.05 9.87 5.13
CA GLN A 200 16.51 9.80 5.01
C GLN A 200 17.06 8.47 5.54
N LYS A 201 16.57 7.99 6.70
CA LYS A 201 16.96 6.68 7.24
C LYS A 201 16.57 5.54 6.30
N LEU A 202 15.41 5.61 5.66
CA LEU A 202 14.93 4.65 4.67
C LEU A 202 15.84 4.62 3.44
N GLU A 203 16.20 5.80 2.90
CA GLU A 203 17.08 5.95 1.74
C GLU A 203 18.48 5.41 2.03
N GLN A 204 19.06 5.74 3.19
CA GLN A 204 20.34 5.20 3.62
C GLN A 204 20.31 3.67 3.72
N LYS A 205 19.24 3.10 4.27
CA LYS A 205 19.05 1.65 4.34
C LYS A 205 19.00 1.01 2.95
N HIS A 206 18.31 1.64 2.01
CA HIS A 206 18.23 1.17 0.62
C HIS A 206 19.61 1.26 -0.07
N ALA A 207 20.31 2.38 0.06
CA ALA A 207 21.65 2.56 -0.50
C ALA A 207 22.66 1.52 0.02
N ARG A 208 22.64 1.23 1.34
CA ARG A 208 23.47 0.18 1.95
C ARG A 208 23.15 -1.21 1.38
N LYS A 209 21.86 -1.55 1.24
CA LYS A 209 21.43 -2.84 0.65
C LYS A 209 21.90 -2.99 -0.80
N GLU A 210 21.78 -1.93 -1.61
CA GLU A 210 22.23 -1.97 -3.00
C GLU A 210 23.75 -2.06 -3.10
N LYS A 211 24.51 -1.38 -2.23
CA LYS A 211 25.97 -1.52 -2.14
C LYS A 211 26.37 -2.98 -1.83
N ILE A 212 25.73 -3.59 -0.84
CA ILE A 212 25.97 -5.00 -0.47
C ILE A 212 25.65 -5.93 -1.64
N LYS A 213 24.49 -5.79 -2.29
CA LYS A 213 24.12 -6.63 -3.45
C LYS A 213 25.13 -6.51 -4.61
N ARG A 214 25.69 -5.32 -4.85
CA ARG A 214 26.74 -5.13 -5.89
C ARG A 214 28.04 -5.86 -5.54
N LEU A 215 28.41 -5.93 -4.25
CA LEU A 215 29.59 -6.67 -3.80
C LEU A 215 29.44 -8.19 -4.00
N PHE A 216 28.22 -8.74 -3.82
CA PHE A 216 27.93 -10.18 -4.00
C PHE A 216 27.56 -10.57 -5.44
N LYS A 217 27.49 -9.64 -6.39
CA LYS A 217 27.26 -9.92 -7.81
C LYS A 217 28.54 -9.98 -8.64
N ARG A 218 29.70 -9.78 -8.03
CA ARG A 218 31.03 -10.07 -8.59
C ARG A 218 31.46 -11.46 -8.16
#